data_72808d6748570860b39e37f84a7ea9d7
#
_entry.id   72808d6748570860b39e37f84a7ea9d7
#
_cell.length_a   1.000
_cell.length_b   1.000
_cell.length_c   1.000
_cell.angle_alpha   90.00
_cell.angle_beta   90.00
_cell.angle_gamma   90.00
#
_symmetry.space_group_name_H-M   'P 1'
#
loop_
_entity.id
_entity.type
_entity.pdbx_description
1 polymer ?
#
loop_
_entity_poly.entity_id
_entity_poly.type
_entity_poly.pdbx_seq_one_letter_code
_entity_poly.pdbx_strand_id
1 'polypeptide(L)'
;MKLQSFKSLATLSALAVFLFSPGLVHADDVSLIVSPPRIDLEGKPGDTLQKIVKITNNSLDKEIILKTFIADFIVQDDLGTPIKVTESTSGKYLASPWFSLEKSEFTLAPKETTQLVVLINIPKTALPGGHYAGVFFEPVASKGLKKTISYTTTQVGSLFGITIAGDIKYDALIKELSVKTNVAEFGPIDFKAVIENQSDTHIRPNSKIVIHDMIGRKLAELPLDEVNIFPYTSRTLNGSWNTVWGLGRYTATLTSSYGPGLVASRTLYFWIMPYRLIAAVLVVLLVIIVLFIVVKRHLKHREDHRDDEIEELKRKIVEMENRHN
;
A
#
# COMPACT_ATOMS: atom_id res chain seq x y z
N MET A 1 -61.07 16.62 -28.82
CA MET A 1 -60.93 16.88 -27.36
C MET A 1 -59.76 16.02 -26.72
N LYS A 2 -58.73 15.61 -27.45
CA LYS A 2 -57.62 14.81 -26.95
C LYS A 2 -56.23 15.48 -27.01
N LEU A 3 -56.09 16.68 -27.58
CA LEU A 3 -54.80 17.35 -27.73
C LEU A 3 -54.43 18.35 -26.60
N GLN A 4 -55.43 18.78 -25.80
CA GLN A 4 -55.17 19.72 -24.70
C GLN A 4 -54.68 19.02 -23.41
N SER A 5 -55.04 17.75 -23.24
CA SER A 5 -54.59 16.95 -22.06
C SER A 5 -53.11 16.62 -22.09
N PHE A 6 -52.47 16.51 -23.28
CA PHE A 6 -51.08 16.19 -23.42
C PHE A 6 -50.14 17.38 -23.13
N LYS A 7 -50.59 18.61 -23.38
CA LYS A 7 -49.77 19.82 -23.10
C LYS A 7 -49.75 20.16 -21.60
N SER A 8 -50.80 19.88 -20.85
CA SER A 8 -50.82 20.09 -19.40
C SER A 8 -49.97 19.06 -18.63
N LEU A 9 -49.89 17.83 -19.13
CA LEU A 9 -49.03 16.78 -18.50
C LEU A 9 -47.56 17.04 -18.72
N ALA A 10 -47.17 17.54 -19.91
CA ALA A 10 -45.76 17.90 -20.22
C ALA A 10 -45.28 19.11 -19.43
N THR A 11 -46.16 20.11 -19.17
CA THR A 11 -45.80 21.28 -18.34
C THR A 11 -45.67 20.90 -16.85
N LEU A 12 -46.51 19.97 -16.35
CA LEU A 12 -46.38 19.48 -14.96
C LEU A 12 -45.11 18.66 -14.73
N SER A 13 -44.71 17.84 -15.71
CA SER A 13 -43.45 17.09 -15.64
C SER A 13 -42.20 17.98 -15.70
N ALA A 14 -42.24 19.06 -16.50
CA ALA A 14 -41.10 20.01 -16.57
C ALA A 14 -40.97 20.83 -15.26
N LEU A 15 -42.06 21.15 -14.58
CA LEU A 15 -42.04 21.85 -13.30
C LEU A 15 -41.56 20.96 -12.15
N ALA A 16 -41.85 19.65 -12.18
CA ALA A 16 -41.37 18.69 -11.18
C ALA A 16 -39.87 18.43 -11.27
N VAL A 17 -39.24 18.50 -12.46
CA VAL A 17 -37.79 18.33 -12.64
C VAL A 17 -37.04 19.55 -12.08
N PHE A 18 -37.61 20.74 -12.10
CA PHE A 18 -36.97 21.95 -11.53
C PHE A 18 -36.99 21.99 -9.99
N LEU A 19 -37.90 21.27 -9.34
CA LEU A 19 -38.02 21.21 -7.87
C LEU A 19 -37.07 20.16 -7.24
N PHE A 20 -36.47 19.27 -8.05
CA PHE A 20 -35.49 18.27 -7.63
C PHE A 20 -34.08 18.56 -8.11
N SER A 21 -33.74 19.81 -8.41
CA SER A 21 -32.32 20.18 -8.57
C SER A 21 -31.65 20.00 -7.20
N PRO A 22 -30.75 19.02 -7.00
CA PRO A 22 -29.98 18.97 -5.78
C PRO A 22 -29.20 20.27 -5.75
N GLY A 23 -29.49 21.14 -4.80
CA GLY A 23 -28.68 22.30 -4.51
C GLY A 23 -27.27 21.79 -4.33
N LEU A 24 -26.31 22.30 -5.11
CA LEU A 24 -24.90 22.06 -4.89
C LEU A 24 -24.58 22.57 -3.49
N VAL A 25 -24.64 21.66 -2.52
CA VAL A 25 -24.09 21.94 -1.19
C VAL A 25 -22.59 22.03 -1.37
N HIS A 26 -22.10 23.25 -1.51
CA HIS A 26 -20.67 23.52 -1.41
C HIS A 26 -20.31 23.24 0.04
N ALA A 27 -19.63 22.13 0.28
CA ALA A 27 -18.95 21.92 1.55
C ALA A 27 -17.93 23.07 1.69
N ASP A 28 -17.98 23.73 2.83
CA ASP A 28 -17.07 24.81 3.19
C ASP A 28 -15.68 24.17 3.44
N ASP A 29 -14.90 24.03 2.37
CA ASP A 29 -13.63 23.30 2.39
C ASP A 29 -12.51 24.24 2.85
N VAL A 30 -12.17 24.14 4.15
CA VAL A 30 -10.96 24.76 4.69
C VAL A 30 -9.78 23.93 4.24
N SER A 31 -9.05 24.39 3.26
CA SER A 31 -7.87 23.72 2.73
C SER A 31 -6.58 24.40 3.25
N LEU A 32 -5.83 23.69 4.08
CA LEU A 32 -4.55 24.13 4.64
C LEU A 32 -3.43 23.23 4.18
N ILE A 33 -2.30 23.83 3.81
CA ILE A 33 -1.08 23.10 3.44
C ILE A 33 0.03 23.48 4.40
N VAL A 34 0.65 22.49 5.06
CA VAL A 34 1.82 22.67 5.93
C VAL A 34 3.04 22.04 5.26
N SER A 35 4.16 22.76 5.24
CA SER A 35 5.41 22.29 4.64
C SER A 35 6.63 22.72 5.48
N PRO A 36 7.56 21.79 5.73
CA PRO A 36 7.48 20.36 5.46
C PRO A 36 6.54 19.67 6.44
N PRO A 37 5.91 18.55 6.06
CA PRO A 37 5.03 17.81 6.96
C PRO A 37 5.80 17.07 8.07
N ARG A 38 7.10 16.83 7.86
CA ARG A 38 8.00 16.18 8.82
C ARG A 38 9.39 16.80 8.76
N ILE A 39 10.03 16.90 9.91
CA ILE A 39 11.38 17.42 10.12
C ILE A 39 12.11 16.46 11.06
N ASP A 40 13.16 15.80 10.56
CA ASP A 40 14.03 14.96 11.35
C ASP A 40 15.30 15.77 11.68
N LEU A 41 15.71 15.79 12.95
CA LEU A 41 16.80 16.61 13.48
C LEU A 41 17.72 15.77 14.35
N GLU A 42 18.98 16.16 14.35
CA GLU A 42 19.96 15.69 15.31
C GLU A 42 20.41 16.83 16.21
N GLY A 43 20.62 16.56 17.49
CA GLY A 43 21.05 17.56 18.45
C GLY A 43 21.80 16.94 19.62
N LYS A 44 22.43 17.81 20.43
CA LYS A 44 23.08 17.44 21.68
C LYS A 44 22.37 18.06 22.86
N PRO A 45 22.49 17.51 24.09
CA PRO A 45 21.98 18.15 25.28
C PRO A 45 22.51 19.57 25.42
N GLY A 46 21.61 20.56 25.55
CA GLY A 46 21.92 21.99 25.68
C GLY A 46 21.89 22.76 24.35
N ASP A 47 21.72 22.11 23.20
CA ASP A 47 21.62 22.79 21.91
C ASP A 47 20.31 23.56 21.77
N THR A 48 20.36 24.67 21.00
CA THR A 48 19.18 25.39 20.53
C THR A 48 19.13 25.29 19.02
N LEU A 49 18.03 24.74 18.50
CA LEU A 49 17.77 24.57 17.08
C LEU A 49 16.64 25.50 16.64
N GLN A 50 16.75 26.02 15.41
CA GLN A 50 15.71 26.84 14.80
C GLN A 50 15.26 26.20 13.48
N LYS A 51 13.94 26.11 13.30
CA LYS A 51 13.32 25.60 12.07
C LYS A 51 12.18 26.48 11.64
N ILE A 52 11.89 26.45 10.33
CA ILE A 52 10.80 27.22 9.73
C ILE A 52 9.76 26.22 9.23
N VAL A 53 8.52 26.43 9.64
CA VAL A 53 7.34 25.73 9.11
C VAL A 53 6.53 26.72 8.29
N LYS A 54 6.20 26.39 7.07
CA LYS A 54 5.34 27.17 6.17
C LYS A 54 3.92 26.67 6.29
N ILE A 55 2.96 27.59 6.41
CA ILE A 55 1.54 27.28 6.35
C ILE A 55 0.89 28.13 5.26
N THR A 56 0.10 27.48 4.41
CA THR A 56 -0.60 28.10 3.30
C THR A 56 -2.10 27.90 3.45
N ASN A 57 -2.85 28.99 3.36
CA ASN A 57 -4.28 28.95 3.17
C ASN A 57 -4.56 28.66 1.68
N ASN A 58 -4.95 27.42 1.36
CA ASN A 58 -5.23 27.04 -0.04
C ASN A 58 -6.67 27.29 -0.47
N SER A 59 -7.50 27.95 0.36
CA SER A 59 -8.85 28.36 -0.05
C SER A 59 -8.78 29.44 -1.14
N LEU A 60 -9.84 29.56 -1.94
CA LEU A 60 -9.90 30.50 -3.05
C LEU A 60 -10.36 31.91 -2.60
N ASP A 61 -11.21 31.97 -1.58
CA ASP A 61 -11.97 33.18 -1.24
C ASP A 61 -12.13 33.41 0.28
N LYS A 62 -11.61 32.50 1.13
CA LYS A 62 -11.83 32.57 2.57
C LYS A 62 -10.56 32.91 3.33
N GLU A 63 -10.66 33.93 4.17
CA GLU A 63 -9.69 34.22 5.21
C GLU A 63 -9.84 33.21 6.37
N ILE A 64 -8.72 32.72 6.90
CA ILE A 64 -8.70 31.72 7.96
C ILE A 64 -7.89 32.23 9.13
N ILE A 65 -8.49 32.23 10.33
CA ILE A 65 -7.81 32.46 11.59
C ILE A 65 -7.30 31.12 12.10
N LEU A 66 -6.01 31.03 12.38
CA LEU A 66 -5.35 29.82 12.84
C LEU A 66 -4.82 29.99 14.25
N LYS A 67 -5.10 29.01 15.08
CA LYS A 67 -4.43 28.81 16.38
C LYS A 67 -3.32 27.79 16.20
N THR A 68 -2.13 28.11 16.72
CA THR A 68 -0.97 27.22 16.70
C THR A 68 -0.70 26.68 18.09
N PHE A 69 -0.42 25.41 18.21
CA PHE A 69 -0.05 24.78 19.47
C PHE A 69 0.97 23.66 19.24
N ILE A 70 1.68 23.30 20.30
CA ILE A 70 2.64 22.21 20.32
C ILE A 70 2.01 21.06 21.10
N ALA A 71 2.19 19.84 20.62
CA ALA A 71 1.81 18.65 21.35
C ALA A 71 2.78 17.51 21.03
N ASP A 72 2.98 16.64 22.00
CA ASP A 72 3.68 15.39 21.77
C ASP A 72 2.81 14.43 20.93
N PHE A 73 3.45 13.50 20.23
CA PHE A 73 2.74 12.47 19.52
C PHE A 73 3.43 11.11 19.71
N ILE A 74 2.64 10.07 19.58
CA ILE A 74 3.06 8.68 19.60
C ILE A 74 2.52 7.98 18.36
N VAL A 75 3.11 6.84 18.01
CA VAL A 75 2.60 5.95 16.98
C VAL A 75 2.31 4.61 17.63
N GLN A 76 1.13 4.05 17.41
CA GLN A 76 0.69 2.79 18.02
C GLN A 76 0.31 1.73 17.00
N ASP A 77 0.05 2.15 15.75
CA ASP A 77 -0.31 1.24 14.66
C ASP A 77 0.89 0.88 13.78
N ASP A 78 0.70 -0.11 12.91
CA ASP A 78 1.69 -0.56 11.92
C ASP A 78 1.63 0.24 10.59
N LEU A 79 0.73 1.22 10.52
CA LEU A 79 0.63 2.18 9.42
C LEU A 79 1.42 3.46 9.70
N GLY A 80 1.86 3.66 10.96
CA GLY A 80 2.62 4.82 11.41
C GLY A 80 1.79 6.08 11.53
N THR A 81 0.52 5.93 11.89
CA THR A 81 -0.39 7.05 12.11
C THR A 81 -0.02 7.77 13.42
N PRO A 82 0.33 9.05 13.37
CA PRO A 82 0.65 9.79 14.57
C PRO A 82 -0.63 10.10 15.37
N ILE A 83 -0.61 9.79 16.64
CA ILE A 83 -1.68 10.11 17.60
C ILE A 83 -1.16 11.17 18.56
N LYS A 84 -1.85 12.31 18.62
CA LYS A 84 -1.51 13.39 19.54
C LYS A 84 -1.73 12.94 20.98
N VAL A 85 -0.75 13.19 21.84
CA VAL A 85 -0.87 12.95 23.28
C VAL A 85 -1.54 14.17 23.91
N THR A 86 -2.72 13.96 24.50
CA THR A 86 -3.54 15.03 25.09
C THR A 86 -3.28 15.25 26.57
N GLU A 87 -2.68 14.27 27.24
CA GLU A 87 -2.32 14.35 28.65
C GLU A 87 -0.80 14.32 28.83
N SER A 88 -0.25 15.12 29.73
CA SER A 88 1.18 15.13 30.08
C SER A 88 1.58 13.80 30.72
N THR A 89 1.71 12.78 29.90
CA THR A 89 2.36 11.53 30.33
C THR A 89 3.86 11.79 30.31
N SER A 90 4.51 11.75 31.45
CA SER A 90 5.98 11.82 31.55
C SER A 90 6.57 10.62 30.80
N GLY A 91 6.94 10.82 29.56
CA GLY A 91 7.50 9.78 28.71
C GLY A 91 8.89 10.13 28.22
N LYS A 92 9.75 9.12 28.13
CA LYS A 92 11.15 9.21 27.65
C LYS A 92 11.26 9.93 26.29
N TYR A 93 10.22 9.85 25.47
CA TYR A 93 10.23 10.28 24.06
C TYR A 93 9.53 11.62 23.82
N LEU A 94 9.05 12.31 24.87
CA LEU A 94 8.35 13.58 24.74
C LEU A 94 9.31 14.73 24.50
N ALA A 95 8.92 15.68 23.65
CA ALA A 95 9.73 16.85 23.32
C ALA A 95 8.95 18.17 23.35
N SER A 96 7.63 18.17 23.53
CA SER A 96 6.83 19.39 23.46
C SER A 96 7.31 20.53 24.40
N PRO A 97 7.84 20.27 25.62
CA PRO A 97 8.35 21.32 26.49
C PRO A 97 9.61 22.03 25.94
N TRP A 98 10.27 21.46 24.96
CA TRP A 98 11.49 22.04 24.36
C TRP A 98 11.16 23.11 23.32
N PHE A 99 9.91 23.12 22.84
CA PHE A 99 9.49 23.96 21.73
C PHE A 99 8.95 25.30 22.23
N SER A 100 9.27 26.36 21.50
CA SER A 100 8.64 27.66 21.61
C SER A 100 8.33 28.23 20.23
N LEU A 101 7.18 28.90 20.16
CA LEU A 101 6.66 29.48 18.91
C LEU A 101 6.70 31.01 19.02
N GLU A 102 7.06 31.66 17.92
CA GLU A 102 7.03 33.12 17.83
C GLU A 102 5.58 33.67 17.95
N LYS A 103 4.63 32.94 17.34
CA LYS A 103 3.20 33.32 17.33
C LYS A 103 2.32 32.11 17.59
N SER A 104 1.29 32.31 18.41
CA SER A 104 0.28 31.29 18.75
C SER A 104 -1.01 31.44 17.94
N GLU A 105 -1.23 32.59 17.31
CA GLU A 105 -2.41 32.87 16.51
C GLU A 105 -2.06 33.84 15.37
N PHE A 106 -2.62 33.61 14.19
CA PHE A 106 -2.45 34.47 13.03
C PHE A 106 -3.55 34.25 12.00
N THR A 107 -3.75 35.25 11.16
CA THR A 107 -4.76 35.23 10.09
C THR A 107 -4.08 35.09 8.76
N LEU A 108 -4.64 34.28 7.88
CA LEU A 108 -4.17 34.08 6.51
C LEU A 108 -5.26 34.44 5.51
N ALA A 109 -4.97 35.38 4.63
CA ALA A 109 -5.79 35.67 3.46
C ALA A 109 -5.87 34.46 2.50
N PRO A 110 -6.83 34.43 1.57
CA PRO A 110 -6.88 33.41 0.53
C PRO A 110 -5.54 33.30 -0.24
N LYS A 111 -5.04 32.08 -0.44
CA LYS A 111 -3.76 31.78 -1.11
C LYS A 111 -2.51 32.34 -0.42
N GLU A 112 -2.63 32.93 0.73
CA GLU A 112 -1.48 33.43 1.49
C GLU A 112 -0.67 32.29 2.11
N THR A 113 0.65 32.45 2.08
CA THR A 113 1.62 31.59 2.76
C THR A 113 2.38 32.42 3.79
N THR A 114 2.43 31.94 5.02
CA THR A 114 3.28 32.54 6.08
C THR A 114 4.31 31.54 6.57
N GLN A 115 5.33 32.05 7.27
CA GLN A 115 6.39 31.27 7.89
C GLN A 115 6.29 31.41 9.40
N LEU A 116 6.35 30.28 10.10
CA LEU A 116 6.43 30.23 11.55
C LEU A 116 7.82 29.76 11.94
N VAL A 117 8.49 30.57 12.73
CA VAL A 117 9.76 30.21 13.36
C VAL A 117 9.49 29.34 14.57
N VAL A 118 10.07 28.16 14.59
CA VAL A 118 10.01 27.20 15.69
C VAL A 118 11.38 27.13 16.34
N LEU A 119 11.48 27.50 17.59
CA LEU A 119 12.69 27.34 18.41
C LEU A 119 12.59 26.07 19.25
N ILE A 120 13.67 25.30 19.30
CA ILE A 120 13.75 24.04 20.03
C ILE A 120 14.95 24.11 20.96
N ASN A 121 14.69 24.24 22.26
CA ASN A 121 15.72 24.34 23.29
C ASN A 121 15.88 22.98 23.98
N ILE A 122 16.87 22.22 23.55
CA ILE A 122 17.15 20.90 24.09
C ILE A 122 17.71 21.02 25.51
N PRO A 123 17.08 20.43 26.51
CA PRO A 123 17.59 20.49 27.88
C PRO A 123 18.97 19.84 28.01
N LYS A 124 19.80 20.35 28.90
CA LYS A 124 21.10 19.72 29.24
C LYS A 124 20.95 18.33 29.84
N THR A 125 19.77 18.02 30.36
CA THR A 125 19.39 16.72 30.93
C THR A 125 18.66 15.81 29.95
N ALA A 126 18.58 16.18 28.65
CA ALA A 126 17.95 15.35 27.62
C ALA A 126 18.66 14.01 27.51
N LEU A 127 17.91 12.92 27.53
CA LEU A 127 18.43 11.57 27.39
C LEU A 127 18.76 11.27 25.93
N PRO A 128 19.79 10.45 25.63
CA PRO A 128 20.04 9.96 24.29
C PRO A 128 18.85 9.20 23.71
N GLY A 129 18.66 9.31 22.39
CA GLY A 129 17.58 8.63 21.65
C GLY A 129 16.60 9.60 21.01
N GLY A 130 15.45 9.07 20.60
CA GLY A 130 14.42 9.81 19.86
C GLY A 130 13.46 10.57 20.77
N HIS A 131 13.12 11.79 20.38
CA HIS A 131 12.13 12.63 21.05
C HIS A 131 11.18 13.24 20.00
N TYR A 132 9.89 13.31 20.30
CA TYR A 132 8.87 13.57 19.30
C TYR A 132 7.86 14.61 19.74
N ALA A 133 7.68 15.66 18.94
CA ALA A 133 6.62 16.65 19.11
C ALA A 133 6.12 17.14 17.74
N GLY A 134 4.94 17.72 17.70
CA GLY A 134 4.37 18.34 16.52
C GLY A 134 3.95 19.77 16.77
N VAL A 135 4.08 20.60 15.74
CA VAL A 135 3.49 21.94 15.67
C VAL A 135 2.21 21.81 14.84
N PHE A 136 1.08 22.08 15.46
CA PHE A 136 -0.24 21.89 14.89
C PHE A 136 -0.94 23.22 14.67
N PHE A 137 -1.73 23.30 13.62
CA PHE A 137 -2.53 24.44 13.24
C PHE A 137 -4.00 24.02 13.20
N GLU A 138 -4.82 24.78 13.89
CA GLU A 138 -6.25 24.56 14.02
C GLU A 138 -7.01 25.81 13.58
N PRO A 139 -7.92 25.72 12.59
CA PRO A 139 -8.79 26.83 12.24
C PRO A 139 -9.70 27.20 13.42
N VAL A 140 -9.68 28.47 13.76
CA VAL A 140 -10.62 29.02 14.76
C VAL A 140 -11.92 29.36 14.04
N ALA A 141 -13.05 28.89 14.56
CA ALA A 141 -14.35 29.25 14.01
C ALA A 141 -14.52 30.76 13.98
N SER A 142 -14.73 31.34 12.78
CA SER A 142 -15.00 32.76 12.58
C SER A 142 -16.15 33.23 13.50
N LYS A 143 -15.95 34.35 14.22
CA LYS A 143 -16.99 34.97 15.06
C LYS A 143 -18.16 35.37 14.18
N GLY A 144 -19.20 34.55 14.09
CA GLY A 144 -20.41 34.90 13.32
C GLY A 144 -21.24 33.71 12.86
N LEU A 145 -20.74 32.49 12.86
CA LEU A 145 -21.50 31.32 12.50
C LEU A 145 -22.22 30.77 13.74
N LYS A 146 -23.57 30.71 13.67
CA LYS A 146 -24.39 30.13 14.72
C LYS A 146 -23.95 28.68 14.97
N LYS A 147 -23.75 28.34 16.22
CA LYS A 147 -23.23 27.11 16.83
C LYS A 147 -24.11 25.86 16.58
N THR A 148 -24.59 25.62 15.35
CA THR A 148 -25.57 24.56 15.09
C THR A 148 -25.05 23.45 14.15
N ILE A 149 -23.78 23.52 13.74
CA ILE A 149 -23.17 22.48 12.90
C ILE A 149 -21.94 21.94 13.61
N SER A 150 -21.87 20.63 13.77
CA SER A 150 -20.70 19.94 14.29
C SER A 150 -19.55 20.09 13.30
N TYR A 151 -18.63 21.04 13.57
CA TYR A 151 -17.44 21.18 12.76
C TYR A 151 -16.46 20.08 13.19
N THR A 152 -16.12 19.19 12.27
CA THR A 152 -14.89 18.39 12.40
C THR A 152 -13.74 19.34 12.17
N THR A 153 -13.07 19.73 13.24
CA THR A 153 -11.90 20.64 13.17
C THR A 153 -10.74 19.84 12.57
N THR A 154 -10.44 20.06 11.30
CA THR A 154 -9.28 19.44 10.65
C THR A 154 -8.03 20.12 11.20
N GLN A 155 -7.22 19.39 11.96
CA GLN A 155 -5.91 19.84 12.39
C GLN A 155 -4.86 19.39 11.37
N VAL A 156 -3.99 20.30 10.97
CA VAL A 156 -2.83 19.99 10.14
C VAL A 156 -1.57 20.38 10.90
N GLY A 157 -0.44 19.72 10.63
CA GLY A 157 0.77 20.03 11.41
C GLY A 157 2.05 19.56 10.75
N SER A 158 3.17 19.96 11.34
CA SER A 158 4.51 19.48 11.05
C SER A 158 5.02 18.66 12.23
N LEU A 159 5.44 17.44 11.98
CA LEU A 159 5.96 16.51 12.97
C LEU A 159 7.48 16.64 13.06
N PHE A 160 8.01 16.67 14.26
CA PHE A 160 9.44 16.74 14.53
C PHE A 160 9.90 15.45 15.21
N GLY A 161 10.90 14.80 14.61
CA GLY A 161 11.67 13.73 15.21
C GLY A 161 13.06 14.27 15.56
N ILE A 162 13.42 14.25 16.84
CA ILE A 162 14.70 14.77 17.33
C ILE A 162 15.50 13.60 17.87
N THR A 163 16.65 13.31 17.29
CA THR A 163 17.60 12.30 17.82
C THR A 163 18.66 13.01 18.63
N ILE A 164 18.68 12.74 19.94
CA ILE A 164 19.71 13.26 20.85
C ILE A 164 20.90 12.34 20.84
N ALA A 165 22.08 12.92 20.53
CA ALA A 165 23.34 12.18 20.46
C ALA A 165 23.72 11.57 21.82
N GLY A 166 24.30 10.37 21.80
CA GLY A 166 24.77 9.64 22.96
C GLY A 166 24.84 8.14 22.67
N ASP A 167 24.78 7.34 23.72
CA ASP A 167 24.73 5.89 23.61
C ASP A 167 23.32 5.45 23.21
N ILE A 168 23.09 5.29 21.92
CA ILE A 168 21.80 4.90 21.32
C ILE A 168 21.87 3.46 20.89
N LYS A 169 21.00 2.61 21.44
CA LYS A 169 20.81 1.26 20.95
C LYS A 169 20.06 1.30 19.61
N TYR A 170 20.68 0.75 18.58
CA TYR A 170 20.02 0.48 17.29
C TYR A 170 19.76 -1.00 17.16
N ASP A 171 18.50 -1.37 16.96
CA ASP A 171 18.06 -2.75 16.78
C ASP A 171 16.75 -2.79 15.96
N ALA A 172 16.65 -3.71 15.02
CA ALA A 172 15.44 -3.89 14.22
C ALA A 172 15.27 -5.34 13.81
N LEU A 173 14.02 -5.78 13.80
CA LEU A 173 13.63 -7.14 13.48
C LEU A 173 12.63 -7.16 12.30
N ILE A 174 12.86 -8.03 11.33
CA ILE A 174 11.85 -8.34 10.31
C ILE A 174 10.88 -9.37 10.91
N LYS A 175 9.73 -8.92 11.43
CA LYS A 175 8.71 -9.77 12.05
C LYS A 175 8.07 -10.72 11.04
N GLU A 176 7.75 -10.19 9.86
CA GLU A 176 7.04 -10.91 8.82
C GLU A 176 7.62 -10.57 7.44
N LEU A 177 7.75 -11.59 6.60
CA LEU A 177 7.83 -11.46 5.16
C LEU A 177 6.90 -12.53 4.59
N SER A 178 5.89 -12.11 3.87
CA SER A 178 4.86 -13.01 3.35
C SER A 178 4.44 -12.62 1.93
N VAL A 179 3.82 -13.55 1.24
CA VAL A 179 3.14 -13.36 -0.04
C VAL A 179 1.67 -13.72 0.14
N LYS A 180 0.81 -13.13 -0.67
CA LYS A 180 -0.63 -13.37 -0.61
C LYS A 180 -1.00 -14.86 -0.77
N THR A 181 -0.27 -15.58 -1.62
CA THR A 181 -0.42 -17.03 -1.85
C THR A 181 0.94 -17.67 -2.05
N ASN A 182 1.24 -18.75 -1.33
CA ASN A 182 2.52 -19.45 -1.45
C ASN A 182 2.68 -20.17 -2.81
N VAL A 183 1.57 -20.45 -3.50
CA VAL A 183 1.54 -20.98 -4.87
C VAL A 183 0.66 -20.04 -5.69
N ALA A 184 1.28 -19.21 -6.51
CA ALA A 184 0.61 -18.33 -7.44
C ALA A 184 0.51 -18.99 -8.82
N GLU A 185 -0.56 -18.74 -9.54
CA GLU A 185 -0.70 -19.23 -10.91
C GLU A 185 -0.01 -18.28 -11.90
N PHE A 186 -0.20 -16.99 -11.68
CA PHE A 186 0.37 -15.88 -12.45
C PHE A 186 0.72 -14.73 -11.51
N GLY A 187 1.47 -13.75 -12.01
CA GLY A 187 1.67 -12.48 -11.32
C GLY A 187 0.50 -11.49 -11.51
N PRO A 188 0.57 -10.31 -10.87
CA PRO A 188 1.67 -9.86 -10.03
C PRO A 188 1.79 -10.61 -8.71
N ILE A 189 2.98 -10.63 -8.12
CA ILE A 189 3.24 -11.23 -6.81
C ILE A 189 3.39 -10.10 -5.79
N ASP A 190 2.45 -10.03 -4.85
CA ASP A 190 2.44 -9.01 -3.81
C ASP A 190 3.11 -9.55 -2.55
N PHE A 191 4.04 -8.76 -2.03
CA PHE A 191 4.78 -9.02 -0.79
C PHE A 191 4.31 -8.08 0.31
N LYS A 192 4.18 -8.62 1.51
CA LYS A 192 4.00 -7.87 2.75
C LYS A 192 5.21 -8.10 3.63
N ALA A 193 5.84 -7.03 4.08
CA ALA A 193 6.93 -7.05 5.03
C ALA A 193 6.55 -6.26 6.27
N VAL A 194 6.79 -6.78 7.45
CA VAL A 194 6.60 -6.08 8.73
C VAL A 194 7.93 -5.96 9.42
N ILE A 195 8.38 -4.72 9.62
CA ILE A 195 9.64 -4.41 10.29
C ILE A 195 9.31 -3.77 11.64
N GLU A 196 9.88 -4.29 12.71
CA GLU A 196 9.80 -3.74 14.06
C GLU A 196 11.09 -3.02 14.40
N ASN A 197 10.95 -1.81 14.92
CA ASN A 197 12.06 -1.04 15.47
C ASN A 197 12.19 -1.32 16.99
N GLN A 198 13.30 -1.89 17.39
CA GLN A 198 13.65 -2.14 18.80
C GLN A 198 14.71 -1.16 19.32
N SER A 199 14.92 -0.05 18.58
CA SER A 199 15.88 0.99 18.91
C SER A 199 15.29 2.02 19.86
N ASP A 200 16.16 2.78 20.52
CA ASP A 200 15.79 3.93 21.34
C ASP A 200 15.46 5.20 20.53
N THR A 201 15.60 5.15 19.23
CA THR A 201 15.24 6.24 18.30
C THR A 201 14.44 5.71 17.11
N HIS A 202 13.79 6.61 16.39
CA HIS A 202 13.19 6.22 15.13
C HIS A 202 14.27 5.79 14.12
N ILE A 203 13.94 4.83 13.29
CA ILE A 203 14.77 4.40 12.19
C ILE A 203 14.03 4.66 10.86
N ARG A 204 14.79 4.87 9.81
CA ARG A 204 14.26 4.96 8.44
C ARG A 204 14.98 3.94 7.58
N PRO A 205 14.52 2.67 7.63
CA PRO A 205 15.25 1.60 6.97
C PRO A 205 15.19 1.72 5.46
N ASN A 206 16.33 1.59 4.81
CA ASN A 206 16.40 1.35 3.38
C ASN A 206 16.20 -0.15 3.15
N SER A 207 15.05 -0.52 2.61
CA SER A 207 14.59 -1.90 2.49
C SER A 207 14.36 -2.28 1.05
N LYS A 208 14.77 -3.50 0.68
CA LYS A 208 14.56 -4.04 -0.66
C LYS A 208 14.32 -5.55 -0.62
N ILE A 209 13.50 -6.03 -1.55
CA ILE A 209 13.29 -7.47 -1.78
C ILE A 209 14.01 -7.86 -3.06
N VAL A 210 14.90 -8.82 -2.97
CA VAL A 210 15.59 -9.40 -4.12
C VAL A 210 15.01 -10.77 -4.41
N ILE A 211 14.62 -11.00 -5.67
CA ILE A 211 13.97 -12.23 -6.10
C ILE A 211 14.93 -13.03 -6.96
N HIS A 212 15.10 -14.30 -6.60
CA HIS A 212 15.92 -15.27 -7.33
C HIS A 212 15.05 -16.45 -7.79
N ASP A 213 15.43 -17.04 -8.92
CA ASP A 213 14.87 -18.32 -9.38
C ASP A 213 15.50 -19.52 -8.66
N MET A 214 15.08 -20.74 -9.03
CA MET A 214 15.55 -21.98 -8.44
C MET A 214 17.04 -22.29 -8.67
N ILE A 215 17.66 -21.64 -9.66
CA ILE A 215 19.11 -21.77 -9.97
C ILE A 215 19.94 -20.59 -9.44
N GLY A 216 19.33 -19.69 -8.66
CA GLY A 216 20.00 -18.58 -8.00
C GLY A 216 20.21 -17.34 -8.87
N ARG A 217 19.60 -17.25 -10.08
CA ARG A 217 19.67 -16.02 -10.89
C ARG A 217 18.79 -14.95 -10.29
N LYS A 218 19.32 -13.75 -10.15
CA LYS A 218 18.54 -12.57 -9.76
C LYS A 218 17.59 -12.19 -10.90
N LEU A 219 16.30 -12.13 -10.59
CA LEU A 219 15.24 -11.78 -11.53
C LEU A 219 14.73 -10.35 -11.34
N ALA A 220 14.62 -9.91 -10.08
CA ALA A 220 14.12 -8.58 -9.76
C ALA A 220 14.72 -8.06 -8.46
N GLU A 221 14.71 -6.75 -8.31
CA GLU A 221 14.97 -6.03 -7.07
C GLU A 221 13.86 -5.00 -6.88
N LEU A 222 13.15 -5.10 -5.77
CA LEU A 222 12.01 -4.26 -5.45
C LEU A 222 12.39 -3.37 -4.28
N PRO A 223 12.65 -2.09 -4.49
CA PRO A 223 12.79 -1.14 -3.39
C PRO A 223 11.45 -0.99 -2.69
N LEU A 224 11.46 -0.95 -1.37
CA LEU A 224 10.29 -0.65 -0.55
C LEU A 224 10.34 0.81 -0.11
N ASP A 225 9.19 1.35 0.27
CA ASP A 225 9.08 2.72 0.73
C ASP A 225 9.96 2.97 1.97
N GLU A 226 10.75 4.05 1.92
CA GLU A 226 11.51 4.52 3.07
C GLU A 226 10.60 5.33 3.99
N VAL A 227 10.17 4.74 5.08
CA VAL A 227 9.29 5.36 6.08
C VAL A 227 9.92 5.31 7.46
N ASN A 228 9.59 6.28 8.33
CA ASN A 228 10.02 6.23 9.72
C ASN A 228 9.27 5.13 10.47
N ILE A 229 10.01 4.37 11.25
CA ILE A 229 9.51 3.40 12.22
C ILE A 229 9.94 3.91 13.60
N PHE A 230 8.95 4.25 14.44
CA PHE A 230 9.19 4.81 15.76
C PHE A 230 9.68 3.75 16.76
N PRO A 231 10.30 4.14 17.86
CA PRO A 231 10.77 3.19 18.87
C PRO A 231 9.69 2.22 19.33
N TYR A 232 10.00 0.93 19.34
CA TYR A 232 9.14 -0.16 19.79
C TYR A 232 7.80 -0.27 19.05
N THR A 233 7.76 0.25 17.81
CA THR A 233 6.62 0.07 16.90
C THR A 233 7.00 -0.79 15.70
N SER A 234 6.00 -1.25 14.98
CA SER A 234 6.17 -1.99 13.72
C SER A 234 5.65 -1.16 12.56
N ARG A 235 6.16 -1.45 11.35
CA ARG A 235 5.68 -0.84 10.11
C ARG A 235 5.46 -1.89 9.05
N THR A 236 4.29 -1.85 8.43
CA THR A 236 3.97 -2.67 7.27
C THR A 236 4.43 -1.97 6.00
N LEU A 237 5.24 -2.65 5.21
CA LEU A 237 5.72 -2.23 3.89
C LEU A 237 5.20 -3.21 2.85
N ASN A 238 4.74 -2.70 1.72
CA ASN A 238 4.24 -3.52 0.63
C ASN A 238 5.13 -3.37 -0.60
N GLY A 239 5.30 -4.46 -1.33
CA GLY A 239 6.01 -4.46 -2.61
C GLY A 239 5.28 -5.35 -3.60
N SER A 240 5.35 -5.06 -4.89
CA SER A 240 4.73 -5.87 -5.92
C SER A 240 5.72 -6.19 -7.04
N TRP A 241 5.85 -7.45 -7.37
CA TRP A 241 6.64 -7.91 -8.51
C TRP A 241 5.72 -8.12 -9.73
N ASN A 242 5.84 -7.22 -10.70
CA ASN A 242 5.05 -7.24 -11.93
C ASN A 242 5.57 -8.29 -12.93
N THR A 243 5.57 -9.57 -12.53
CA THR A 243 5.81 -10.68 -13.45
C THR A 243 4.50 -11.12 -14.09
N VAL A 244 4.53 -11.57 -15.34
CA VAL A 244 3.32 -12.06 -16.01
C VAL A 244 3.12 -13.53 -15.66
N TRP A 245 4.16 -14.35 -15.82
CA TRP A 245 4.12 -15.77 -15.54
C TRP A 245 5.49 -16.30 -15.09
N GLY A 246 5.50 -17.51 -14.55
CA GLY A 246 6.72 -18.22 -14.17
C GLY A 246 6.43 -19.68 -13.96
N LEU A 247 7.48 -20.47 -13.80
CA LEU A 247 7.38 -21.87 -13.48
C LEU A 247 8.49 -22.26 -12.52
N GLY A 248 8.11 -22.78 -11.34
CA GLY A 248 9.03 -23.31 -10.35
C GLY A 248 9.03 -22.56 -9.04
N ARG A 249 10.03 -22.85 -8.20
CA ARG A 249 10.24 -22.24 -6.89
C ARG A 249 11.08 -20.99 -7.01
N TYR A 250 10.65 -19.94 -6.33
CA TYR A 250 11.36 -18.66 -6.23
C TYR A 250 11.75 -18.37 -4.78
N THR A 251 12.79 -17.58 -4.63
CA THR A 251 13.29 -17.12 -3.34
C THR A 251 13.21 -15.60 -3.30
N ALA A 252 12.51 -15.05 -2.33
CA ALA A 252 12.48 -13.62 -2.06
C ALA A 252 13.26 -13.33 -0.77
N THR A 253 14.28 -12.49 -0.85
CA THR A 253 15.09 -12.09 0.30
C THR A 253 14.88 -10.60 0.54
N LEU A 254 14.22 -10.27 1.65
CA LEU A 254 14.14 -8.91 2.17
C LEU A 254 15.45 -8.59 2.90
N THR A 255 16.04 -7.47 2.53
CA THR A 255 17.19 -6.88 3.22
C THR A 255 16.82 -5.47 3.63
N SER A 256 17.04 -5.12 4.89
CA SER A 256 16.70 -3.82 5.47
C SER A 256 17.89 -3.26 6.23
N SER A 257 18.45 -2.15 5.75
CA SER A 257 19.51 -1.40 6.43
C SER A 257 18.88 -0.31 7.29
N TYR A 258 19.15 -0.30 8.60
CA TYR A 258 18.43 0.54 9.55
C TYR A 258 19.31 1.38 10.46
N GLY A 259 20.63 1.29 10.32
CA GLY A 259 21.61 2.05 11.10
C GLY A 259 23.00 1.94 10.50
N PRO A 260 24.03 2.52 11.11
CA PRO A 260 25.39 2.47 10.62
C PRO A 260 25.92 1.04 10.54
N GLY A 261 25.94 0.47 9.33
CA GLY A 261 26.39 -0.91 9.09
C GLY A 261 25.46 -2.02 9.60
N LEU A 262 24.26 -1.69 10.09
CA LEU A 262 23.30 -2.65 10.63
C LEU A 262 22.30 -3.06 9.57
N VAL A 263 22.13 -4.38 9.41
CA VAL A 263 21.28 -4.96 8.37
C VAL A 263 20.49 -6.13 8.97
N ALA A 264 19.17 -6.11 8.79
CA ALA A 264 18.32 -7.26 9.01
C ALA A 264 17.98 -7.93 7.68
N SER A 265 17.87 -9.27 7.66
CA SER A 265 17.53 -10.02 6.47
C SER A 265 16.57 -11.16 6.79
N ARG A 266 15.61 -11.39 5.90
CA ARG A 266 14.67 -12.50 5.98
C ARG A 266 14.36 -13.05 4.60
N THR A 267 14.29 -14.37 4.48
CA THR A 267 14.06 -15.07 3.22
C THR A 267 12.73 -15.81 3.26
N LEU A 268 12.02 -15.79 2.13
CA LEU A 268 10.77 -16.47 1.88
C LEU A 268 10.87 -17.28 0.59
N TYR A 269 10.23 -18.46 0.57
CA TYR A 269 10.08 -19.29 -0.63
C TYR A 269 8.63 -19.28 -1.08
N PHE A 270 8.42 -19.18 -2.40
CA PHE A 270 7.09 -19.24 -3.00
C PHE A 270 7.18 -19.92 -4.39
N TRP A 271 6.03 -20.33 -4.90
CA TRP A 271 5.93 -21.00 -6.19
C TRP A 271 5.09 -20.18 -7.16
N ILE A 272 5.53 -20.18 -8.42
CA ILE A 272 4.65 -19.77 -9.53
C ILE A 272 4.46 -21.01 -10.39
N MET A 273 3.21 -21.44 -10.54
CA MET A 273 2.86 -22.64 -11.29
C MET A 273 1.47 -22.47 -11.92
N PRO A 274 1.40 -22.35 -13.26
CA PRO A 274 0.13 -22.19 -13.97
C PRO A 274 -0.63 -23.54 -14.02
N TYR A 275 -1.11 -24.00 -12.86
CA TYR A 275 -1.67 -25.35 -12.68
C TYR A 275 -2.92 -25.57 -13.52
N ARG A 276 -3.75 -24.56 -13.79
CA ARG A 276 -4.92 -24.67 -14.68
C ARG A 276 -4.50 -24.90 -16.13
N LEU A 277 -3.45 -24.20 -16.59
CA LEU A 277 -2.90 -24.39 -17.93
C LEU A 277 -2.28 -25.77 -18.06
N ILE A 278 -1.51 -26.21 -17.06
CA ILE A 278 -0.93 -27.57 -17.03
C ILE A 278 -2.02 -28.61 -17.07
N ALA A 279 -3.08 -28.48 -16.26
CA ALA A 279 -4.21 -29.40 -16.27
C ALA A 279 -4.91 -29.43 -17.66
N ALA A 280 -5.13 -28.28 -18.30
CA ALA A 280 -5.72 -28.23 -19.63
C ALA A 280 -4.86 -28.95 -20.68
N VAL A 281 -3.54 -28.76 -20.65
CA VAL A 281 -2.60 -29.45 -21.55
C VAL A 281 -2.65 -30.97 -21.31
N LEU A 282 -2.69 -31.43 -20.05
CA LEU A 282 -2.79 -32.84 -19.72
C LEU A 282 -4.11 -33.47 -20.23
N VAL A 283 -5.23 -32.75 -20.12
CA VAL A 283 -6.52 -33.20 -20.65
C VAL A 283 -6.45 -33.33 -22.18
N VAL A 284 -5.89 -32.34 -22.87
CA VAL A 284 -5.74 -32.38 -24.33
C VAL A 284 -4.86 -33.56 -24.74
N LEU A 285 -3.73 -33.78 -24.05
CA LEU A 285 -2.87 -34.94 -24.33
C LEU A 285 -3.60 -36.27 -24.14
N LEU A 286 -4.38 -36.37 -23.04
CA LEU A 286 -5.18 -37.58 -22.78
C LEU A 286 -6.20 -37.83 -23.89
N VAL A 287 -6.89 -36.80 -24.38
CA VAL A 287 -7.83 -36.88 -25.49
C VAL A 287 -7.11 -37.36 -26.78
N ILE A 288 -5.93 -36.81 -27.07
CA ILE A 288 -5.12 -37.22 -28.25
C ILE A 288 -4.73 -38.69 -28.12
N ILE A 289 -4.28 -39.13 -26.96
CA ILE A 289 -3.92 -40.54 -26.69
C ILE A 289 -5.13 -41.46 -26.91
N VAL A 290 -6.29 -41.10 -26.36
CA VAL A 290 -7.53 -41.89 -26.54
C VAL A 290 -7.91 -41.95 -28.01
N LEU A 291 -7.91 -40.85 -28.73
CA LEU A 291 -8.18 -40.80 -30.18
C LEU A 291 -7.20 -41.70 -30.95
N PHE A 292 -5.92 -41.64 -30.63
CA PHE A 292 -4.92 -42.50 -31.28
C PHE A 292 -5.20 -43.99 -31.06
N ILE A 293 -5.56 -44.38 -29.83
CA ILE A 293 -5.93 -45.76 -29.49
C ILE A 293 -7.18 -46.20 -30.26
N VAL A 294 -8.23 -45.35 -30.31
CA VAL A 294 -9.47 -45.64 -31.04
C VAL A 294 -9.19 -45.80 -32.54
N VAL A 295 -8.43 -44.87 -33.12
CA VAL A 295 -8.07 -44.95 -34.56
C VAL A 295 -7.25 -46.21 -34.85
N LYS A 296 -6.26 -46.52 -34.02
CA LYS A 296 -5.44 -47.74 -34.17
C LYS A 296 -6.30 -49.02 -34.08
N ARG A 297 -7.24 -49.07 -33.11
CA ARG A 297 -8.18 -50.22 -33.00
C ARG A 297 -9.10 -50.32 -34.20
N HIS A 298 -9.60 -49.18 -34.69
CA HIS A 298 -10.48 -49.18 -35.85
C HIS A 298 -9.77 -49.63 -37.14
N LEU A 299 -8.53 -49.20 -37.33
CA LEU A 299 -7.71 -49.62 -38.47
C LEU A 299 -7.40 -51.10 -38.39
N LYS A 300 -7.02 -51.63 -37.24
CA LYS A 300 -6.76 -53.07 -37.04
C LYS A 300 -8.02 -53.88 -37.31
N HIS A 301 -9.17 -53.46 -36.82
CA HIS A 301 -10.45 -54.17 -37.09
C HIS A 301 -10.81 -54.17 -38.58
N ARG A 302 -10.46 -53.14 -39.34
CA ARG A 302 -10.61 -53.12 -40.81
C ARG A 302 -9.62 -54.04 -41.52
N GLU A 303 -8.42 -54.20 -41.01
CA GLU A 303 -7.44 -55.13 -41.54
C GLU A 303 -7.89 -56.57 -41.32
N ASP A 304 -8.30 -56.92 -40.09
CA ASP A 304 -8.82 -58.23 -39.73
C ASP A 304 -10.04 -58.62 -40.61
N HIS A 305 -10.98 -57.71 -40.84
CA HIS A 305 -12.13 -57.93 -41.75
C HIS A 305 -11.73 -58.17 -43.20
N ARG A 306 -10.75 -57.45 -43.70
CA ARG A 306 -10.26 -57.68 -45.12
C ARG A 306 -9.53 -59.00 -45.26
N ASP A 307 -8.79 -59.44 -44.29
CA ASP A 307 -8.11 -60.69 -44.23
C ASP A 307 -9.11 -61.86 -44.21
N ASP A 308 -10.19 -61.76 -43.44
CA ASP A 308 -11.30 -62.72 -43.39
C ASP A 308 -12.01 -62.83 -44.77
N GLU A 309 -12.33 -61.71 -45.45
CA GLU A 309 -12.93 -61.68 -46.76
C GLU A 309 -12.02 -62.29 -47.81
N ILE A 310 -10.70 -62.03 -47.78
CA ILE A 310 -9.71 -62.60 -48.65
C ILE A 310 -9.64 -64.13 -48.47
N GLU A 311 -9.69 -64.61 -47.23
CA GLU A 311 -9.65 -66.04 -46.96
C GLU A 311 -10.94 -66.74 -47.41
N GLU A 312 -12.11 -66.14 -47.26
CA GLU A 312 -13.38 -66.65 -47.80
C GLU A 312 -13.40 -66.68 -49.28
N LEU A 313 -12.90 -65.65 -49.95
CA LEU A 313 -12.76 -65.64 -51.44
C LEU A 313 -11.81 -66.76 -51.95
N LYS A 314 -10.66 -66.95 -51.25
CA LYS A 314 -9.74 -68.06 -51.55
C LYS A 314 -10.41 -69.41 -51.42
N ARG A 315 -11.19 -69.66 -50.39
CA ARG A 315 -11.96 -70.91 -50.17
C ARG A 315 -12.96 -71.11 -51.29
N LYS A 316 -13.70 -70.10 -51.72
CA LYS A 316 -14.66 -70.17 -52.84
C LYS A 316 -13.96 -70.47 -54.21
N ILE A 317 -12.77 -69.93 -54.47
CA ILE A 317 -11.98 -70.21 -55.64
C ILE A 317 -11.55 -71.71 -55.68
N VAL A 318 -11.03 -72.26 -54.59
CA VAL A 318 -10.61 -73.64 -54.49
C VAL A 318 -11.82 -74.61 -54.64
N GLU A 319 -12.98 -74.23 -54.09
CA GLU A 319 -14.22 -75.01 -54.22
C GLU A 319 -14.73 -75.03 -55.70
N MET A 320 -14.64 -73.89 -56.38
CA MET A 320 -14.99 -73.85 -57.83
C MET A 320 -14.00 -74.64 -58.73
N GLU A 321 -12.73 -74.60 -58.36
CA GLU A 321 -11.70 -75.36 -59.12
C GLU A 321 -11.87 -76.88 -58.95
N ASN A 322 -12.22 -77.32 -57.74
CA ASN A 322 -12.56 -78.71 -57.43
C ASN A 322 -13.89 -79.20 -58.06
N ARG A 323 -14.80 -78.31 -58.49
CA ARG A 323 -16.03 -78.68 -59.25
C ARG A 323 -15.84 -78.78 -60.75
N HIS A 324 -14.71 -78.29 -61.27
CA HIS A 324 -14.43 -78.26 -62.69
C HIS A 324 -13.44 -79.38 -63.12
N ASN A 325 -12.85 -80.14 -62.21
CA ASN A 325 -12.11 -81.37 -62.38
C ASN A 325 -12.99 -82.57 -62.05
#